data_313d0b2bf77870607717fb3a81ba4e2d
#
_entry.id   313d0b2bf77870607717fb3a81ba4e2d
#
_cell.length_a   1.000
_cell.length_b   1.000
_cell.length_c   1.000
_cell.angle_alpha   90.00
_cell.angle_beta   90.00
_cell.angle_gamma   90.00
#
_symmetry.space_group_name_H-M   'P 1'
#
loop_
_entity.id
_entity.type
_entity.pdbx_description
1 polymer ?
#
loop_
_entity_poly.entity_id
_entity_poly.type
_entity_poly.pdbx_seq_one_letter_code
_entity_poly.pdbx_strand_id
1 'polypeptide(L)'
;MEFNPGFDIIPTVNPMGFKYGADVFGPQVENRYLRDIRGSLSDPQCDGPEIVYSIAMDVGKCKHREMLERMHLLYGVVTYAAGRLGKEPIRSQGHIHWVSKYSGWSTPEVYEIWTGEAIIYMQEYAEDNPGRCFAVYAKAGDVVI
;
A
#
# COMPACT_ATOMS: atom_id res chain seq x y z
N MET A 1 14.09 2.14 -17.71
CA MET A 1 12.91 1.57 -18.39
C MET A 1 11.75 1.86 -17.44
N GLU A 2 10.70 2.51 -17.93
CA GLU A 2 9.53 2.79 -17.09
C GLU A 2 8.75 1.49 -16.89
N PHE A 3 8.42 1.15 -15.65
CA PHE A 3 7.67 -0.06 -15.37
C PHE A 3 6.20 0.13 -15.80
N ASN A 4 5.65 -0.84 -16.52
CA ASN A 4 4.25 -0.83 -16.93
C ASN A 4 3.49 -1.94 -16.19
N PRO A 5 2.64 -1.61 -15.21
CA PRO A 5 1.89 -2.60 -14.43
C PRO A 5 0.74 -3.26 -15.21
N GLY A 6 0.54 -2.90 -16.47
CA GLY A 6 -0.58 -3.39 -17.27
C GLY A 6 -1.96 -2.81 -16.89
N PHE A 7 -1.97 -1.81 -16.00
CA PHE A 7 -3.13 -1.02 -15.61
C PHE A 7 -3.02 0.40 -16.17
N ASP A 8 -4.13 0.95 -16.62
CA ASP A 8 -4.22 2.38 -16.93
C ASP A 8 -4.63 3.16 -15.67
N ILE A 9 -3.67 3.23 -14.73
CA ILE A 9 -3.78 3.98 -13.48
C ILE A 9 -2.58 4.90 -13.39
N ILE A 10 -2.83 6.19 -13.29
CA ILE A 10 -1.80 7.21 -13.23
C ILE A 10 -1.81 7.82 -11.81
N PRO A 11 -0.74 7.66 -11.03
CA PRO A 11 -0.64 8.35 -9.74
C PRO A 11 -0.55 9.86 -9.95
N THR A 12 -1.18 10.61 -9.07
CA THR A 12 -1.16 12.08 -9.05
C THR A 12 -0.56 12.58 -7.75
N VAL A 13 0.13 13.73 -7.80
CA VAL A 13 0.78 14.32 -6.62
C VAL A 13 0.05 15.57 -6.11
N ASN A 14 -0.74 16.22 -6.95
CA ASN A 14 -1.52 17.39 -6.58
C ASN A 14 -2.85 17.47 -7.34
N PRO A 15 -3.96 17.10 -6.71
CA PRO A 15 -4.02 16.41 -5.41
C PRO A 15 -3.38 15.02 -5.47
N MET A 16 -2.91 14.53 -4.32
CA MET A 16 -2.39 13.17 -4.23
C MET A 16 -3.51 12.15 -4.43
N GLY A 17 -3.25 11.13 -5.27
CA GLY A 17 -4.23 10.11 -5.58
C GLY A 17 -3.97 9.43 -6.93
N PHE A 18 -5.04 9.09 -7.63
CA PHE A 18 -4.97 8.34 -8.89
C PHE A 18 -5.99 8.85 -9.91
N LYS A 19 -5.62 8.75 -11.18
CA LYS A 19 -6.53 8.82 -12.33
C LYS A 19 -6.69 7.43 -12.92
N TYR A 20 -7.92 7.03 -13.15
CA TYR A 20 -8.27 5.74 -13.74
C TYR A 20 -8.57 5.91 -15.23
N GLY A 21 -8.06 4.99 -16.04
CA GLY A 21 -8.43 4.89 -17.45
C GLY A 21 -9.86 4.37 -17.63
N ALA A 22 -10.36 4.43 -18.86
CA ALA A 22 -11.76 4.13 -19.16
C ALA A 22 -12.17 2.67 -18.91
N ASP A 23 -11.23 1.74 -18.92
CA ASP A 23 -11.46 0.31 -18.69
C ASP A 23 -11.08 -0.14 -17.26
N VAL A 24 -10.76 0.81 -16.39
CA VAL A 24 -10.37 0.56 -14.99
C VAL A 24 -11.46 1.07 -14.06
N PHE A 25 -11.88 0.24 -13.13
CA PHE A 25 -12.70 0.65 -12.00
C PHE A 25 -11.84 0.89 -10.77
N GLY A 26 -12.28 1.79 -9.91
CA GLY A 26 -11.62 2.06 -8.64
C GLY A 26 -12.50 2.97 -7.78
N PRO A 27 -12.36 2.89 -6.45
CA PRO A 27 -13.10 3.72 -5.53
C PRO A 27 -12.53 5.13 -5.47
N GLN A 28 -13.20 5.97 -4.70
CA GLN A 28 -12.63 7.24 -4.28
C GLN A 28 -11.37 6.98 -3.43
N VAL A 29 -10.36 7.80 -3.65
CA VAL A 29 -9.09 7.71 -2.94
C VAL A 29 -9.25 8.11 -1.47
N GLU A 30 -8.69 7.30 -0.58
CA GLU A 30 -8.58 7.61 0.84
C GLU A 30 -7.20 8.18 1.14
N ASN A 31 -7.16 9.34 1.80
CA ASN A 31 -5.92 9.96 2.25
C ASN A 31 -5.61 9.57 3.69
N ARG A 32 -4.35 9.25 3.95
CA ARG A 32 -3.81 9.08 5.30
C ARG A 32 -2.98 10.31 5.66
N TYR A 33 -3.46 11.04 6.63
CA TYR A 33 -2.82 12.28 7.08
C TYR A 33 -1.79 11.97 8.16
N LEU A 34 -0.76 12.83 8.24
CA LEU A 34 0.26 12.72 9.28
C LEU A 34 -0.35 12.68 10.69
N ARG A 35 -1.36 13.53 10.95
CA ARG A 35 -2.06 13.58 12.24
C ARG A 35 -2.67 12.23 12.64
N ASP A 36 -3.11 11.42 11.66
CA ASP A 36 -3.81 10.15 11.91
C ASP A 36 -2.84 9.01 12.25
N ILE A 37 -1.57 9.12 11.81
CA ILE A 37 -0.55 8.10 12.00
C ILE A 37 0.50 8.44 13.05
N ARG A 38 0.45 9.64 13.64
CA ARG A 38 1.46 10.13 14.61
C ARG A 38 1.73 9.15 15.74
N GLY A 39 0.71 8.47 16.24
CA GLY A 39 0.85 7.49 17.32
C GLY A 39 1.71 6.26 16.98
N SER A 40 1.98 6.03 15.69
CA SER A 40 2.83 4.94 15.24
C SER A 40 4.28 5.35 14.94
N LEU A 41 4.60 6.65 15.07
CA LEU A 41 5.94 7.18 14.79
C LEU A 41 6.81 7.18 16.04
N SER A 42 8.12 7.04 15.87
CA SER A 42 9.08 7.14 16.96
C SER A 42 9.12 8.54 17.58
N ASP A 43 8.84 9.58 16.78
CA ASP A 43 8.61 10.93 17.22
C ASP A 43 7.22 11.42 16.76
N PRO A 44 6.20 11.31 17.62
CA PRO A 44 4.84 11.75 17.29
C PRO A 44 4.70 13.24 16.99
N GLN A 45 5.70 14.07 17.34
CA GLN A 45 5.70 15.51 17.10
C GLN A 45 6.51 15.90 15.85
N CYS A 46 7.02 14.94 15.11
CA CYS A 46 7.86 15.20 13.94
C CYS A 46 7.12 16.01 12.87
N ASP A 47 7.90 16.74 12.06
CA ASP A 47 7.44 17.35 10.84
C ASP A 47 7.37 16.34 9.69
N GLY A 48 6.48 16.61 8.73
CA GLY A 48 6.31 15.79 7.55
C GLY A 48 5.19 16.32 6.64
N PRO A 49 4.95 15.66 5.50
CA PRO A 49 3.86 16.05 4.60
C PRO A 49 2.50 15.86 5.29
N GLU A 50 1.55 16.75 5.00
CA GLU A 50 0.20 16.67 5.55
C GLU A 50 -0.49 15.35 5.18
N ILE A 51 -0.44 14.97 3.88
CA ILE A 51 -0.89 13.67 3.40
C ILE A 51 0.35 12.81 3.22
N VAL A 52 0.43 11.72 3.99
CA VAL A 52 1.58 10.81 3.97
C VAL A 52 1.48 9.80 2.85
N TYR A 53 0.28 9.27 2.63
CA TYR A 53 -0.02 8.41 1.49
C TYR A 53 -1.50 8.45 1.14
N SER A 54 -1.79 8.06 -0.10
CA SER A 54 -3.15 7.90 -0.60
C SER A 54 -3.33 6.47 -1.09
N ILE A 55 -4.47 5.87 -0.78
CA ILE A 55 -4.78 4.49 -1.09
C ILE A 55 -6.14 4.38 -1.78
N ALA A 56 -6.23 3.50 -2.77
CA ALA A 56 -7.47 3.06 -3.35
C ALA A 56 -7.52 1.54 -3.31
N MET A 57 -8.46 1.00 -2.53
CA MET A 57 -8.70 -0.43 -2.42
C MET A 57 -9.85 -0.82 -3.35
N ASP A 58 -9.84 -2.06 -3.87
CA ASP A 58 -10.79 -2.59 -4.84
C ASP A 58 -10.68 -1.91 -6.21
N VAL A 59 -9.50 -2.02 -6.81
CA VAL A 59 -9.18 -1.51 -8.16
C VAL A 59 -9.04 -2.68 -9.13
N GLY A 60 -9.40 -2.50 -10.38
CA GLY A 60 -9.24 -3.55 -11.38
C GLY A 60 -9.67 -3.14 -12.78
N LYS A 61 -9.39 -4.00 -13.77
CA LYS A 61 -9.97 -3.83 -15.09
C LYS A 61 -11.44 -4.20 -15.08
N CYS A 62 -12.30 -3.37 -15.66
CA CYS A 62 -13.75 -3.58 -15.70
C CYS A 62 -14.14 -4.99 -16.15
N LYS A 63 -13.45 -5.53 -17.15
CA LYS A 63 -13.69 -6.89 -17.67
C LYS A 63 -13.34 -8.03 -16.69
N HIS A 64 -12.60 -7.75 -15.63
CA HIS A 64 -12.20 -8.75 -14.62
C HIS A 64 -13.00 -8.65 -13.33
N ARG A 65 -13.94 -7.70 -13.21
CA ARG A 65 -14.64 -7.42 -11.95
C ARG A 65 -15.32 -8.65 -11.38
N GLU A 66 -16.15 -9.33 -12.16
CA GLU A 66 -16.85 -10.55 -11.73
C GLU A 66 -15.89 -11.68 -11.30
N MET A 67 -14.75 -11.80 -11.98
CA MET A 67 -13.73 -12.79 -11.63
C MET A 67 -13.09 -12.46 -10.27
N LEU A 68 -12.71 -11.19 -10.04
CA LEU A 68 -12.11 -10.74 -8.80
C LEU A 68 -13.06 -10.94 -7.61
N GLU A 69 -14.33 -10.57 -7.77
CA GLU A 69 -15.37 -10.77 -6.77
C GLU A 69 -15.57 -12.26 -6.45
N ARG A 70 -15.69 -13.10 -7.47
CA ARG A 70 -15.86 -14.56 -7.30
C ARG A 70 -14.66 -15.22 -6.61
N MET A 71 -13.46 -14.76 -6.89
CA MET A 71 -12.23 -15.30 -6.32
C MET A 71 -11.87 -14.67 -4.97
N HIS A 72 -12.64 -13.69 -4.50
CA HIS A 72 -12.35 -12.91 -3.30
C HIS A 72 -10.95 -12.27 -3.32
N LEU A 73 -10.53 -11.79 -4.49
CA LEU A 73 -9.28 -11.08 -4.67
C LEU A 73 -9.50 -9.58 -4.53
N LEU A 74 -8.65 -8.94 -3.77
CA LEU A 74 -8.64 -7.49 -3.60
C LEU A 74 -7.32 -6.94 -4.13
N TYR A 75 -7.39 -6.01 -5.06
CA TYR A 75 -6.23 -5.29 -5.57
C TYR A 75 -6.31 -3.84 -5.10
N GLY A 76 -5.26 -3.36 -4.46
CA GLY A 76 -5.14 -1.99 -4.00
C GLY A 76 -3.95 -1.28 -4.63
N VAL A 77 -4.03 0.04 -4.76
CA VAL A 77 -2.92 0.88 -5.18
C VAL A 77 -2.66 1.95 -4.13
N VAL A 78 -1.37 2.19 -3.88
CA VAL A 78 -0.93 3.17 -2.89
C VAL A 78 0.09 4.09 -3.53
N THR A 79 -0.04 5.39 -3.29
CA THR A 79 1.01 6.38 -3.61
C THR A 79 1.44 7.10 -2.34
N TYR A 80 2.74 7.30 -2.21
CA TYR A 80 3.35 7.92 -1.04
C TYR A 80 3.83 9.33 -1.35
N ALA A 81 3.75 10.22 -0.37
CA ALA A 81 4.34 11.55 -0.47
C ALA A 81 5.86 11.47 -0.61
N ALA A 82 6.45 12.50 -1.19
CA ALA A 82 7.89 12.72 -1.09
C ALA A 82 8.26 13.28 0.29
N GLY A 83 9.50 13.05 0.73
CA GLY A 83 10.04 13.63 1.95
C GLY A 83 10.28 12.59 3.05
N ARG A 84 10.09 13.00 4.29
CA ARG A 84 10.35 12.20 5.50
C ARG A 84 9.32 12.51 6.59
N LEU A 85 9.23 11.62 7.57
CA LEU A 85 8.49 11.81 8.83
C LEU A 85 9.54 12.05 9.93
N GLY A 86 9.99 13.30 10.06
CA GLY A 86 11.14 13.61 10.88
C GLY A 86 12.40 12.85 10.42
N LYS A 87 12.89 11.92 11.26
CA LYS A 87 14.04 11.06 10.93
C LYS A 87 13.64 9.77 10.20
N GLU A 88 12.38 9.40 10.21
CA GLU A 88 11.87 8.19 9.56
C GLU A 88 11.63 8.43 8.05
N PRO A 89 11.72 7.36 7.22
CA PRO A 89 11.22 7.43 5.84
C PRO A 89 9.69 7.61 5.83
N ILE A 90 9.14 8.05 4.71
CA ILE A 90 7.70 7.96 4.48
C ILE A 90 7.30 6.49 4.54
N ARG A 91 6.21 6.20 5.24
CA ARG A 91 5.71 4.83 5.38
C ARG A 91 4.21 4.77 5.63
N SER A 92 3.61 3.63 5.37
CA SER A 92 2.26 3.29 5.83
C SER A 92 2.27 2.85 7.29
N GLN A 93 1.09 2.82 7.90
CA GLN A 93 0.90 2.09 9.16
C GLN A 93 1.01 0.59 8.90
N GLY A 94 1.56 -0.13 9.89
CA GLY A 94 1.49 -1.58 9.92
C GLY A 94 0.05 -2.06 10.11
N HIS A 95 -0.26 -3.23 9.58
CA HIS A 95 -1.54 -3.89 9.76
C HIS A 95 -1.37 -5.40 9.72
N ILE A 96 -2.37 -6.12 10.15
CA ILE A 96 -2.50 -7.55 10.02
C ILE A 96 -3.77 -7.87 9.25
N HIS A 97 -3.71 -8.89 8.41
CA HIS A 97 -4.88 -9.37 7.72
C HIS A 97 -5.74 -10.27 8.62
N TRP A 98 -7.05 -10.20 8.42
CA TRP A 98 -7.96 -11.10 9.09
C TRP A 98 -7.66 -12.55 8.70
N VAL A 99 -7.84 -13.45 9.67
CA VAL A 99 -7.76 -14.87 9.38
C VAL A 99 -8.92 -15.26 8.46
N SER A 100 -8.58 -15.81 7.31
CA SER A 100 -9.56 -16.30 6.36
C SER A 100 -10.32 -17.49 6.95
N LYS A 101 -11.65 -17.41 6.96
CA LYS A 101 -12.50 -18.52 7.40
C LYS A 101 -12.39 -19.78 6.52
N TYR A 102 -11.82 -19.66 5.33
CA TYR A 102 -11.66 -20.77 4.39
C TYR A 102 -10.33 -21.50 4.58
N SER A 103 -9.24 -20.76 4.81
CA SER A 103 -7.90 -21.36 4.97
C SER A 103 -7.49 -21.54 6.43
N GLY A 104 -8.09 -20.81 7.37
CA GLY A 104 -7.66 -20.76 8.76
C GLY A 104 -6.38 -19.96 9.00
N TRP A 105 -5.86 -19.28 7.97
CA TRP A 105 -4.66 -18.47 8.00
C TRP A 105 -4.94 -17.04 7.58
N SER A 106 -4.04 -16.13 7.98
CA SER A 106 -4.00 -14.77 7.44
C SER A 106 -3.81 -14.82 5.91
N THR A 107 -4.54 -13.97 5.19
CA THR A 107 -4.43 -13.94 3.72
C THR A 107 -3.05 -13.44 3.30
N PRO A 108 -2.42 -14.07 2.29
CA PRO A 108 -1.16 -13.59 1.74
C PRO A 108 -1.35 -12.25 1.03
N GLU A 109 -0.28 -11.48 0.95
CA GLU A 109 -0.22 -10.23 0.24
C GLU A 109 0.92 -10.24 -0.78
N VAL A 110 0.68 -9.62 -1.93
CA VAL A 110 1.69 -9.45 -2.99
C VAL A 110 1.87 -7.97 -3.23
N TYR A 111 3.11 -7.50 -3.15
CA TYR A 111 3.50 -6.14 -3.45
C TYR A 111 4.18 -6.07 -4.82
N GLU A 112 3.71 -5.19 -5.66
CA GLU A 112 4.34 -4.83 -6.92
C GLU A 112 4.77 -3.37 -6.85
N ILE A 113 6.06 -3.11 -7.02
CA ILE A 113 6.62 -1.76 -6.95
C ILE A 113 6.59 -1.14 -8.35
N TRP A 114 5.74 -0.12 -8.52
CA TRP A 114 5.59 0.54 -9.82
C TRP A 114 6.61 1.65 -10.03
N THR A 115 6.90 2.43 -8.98
CA THR A 115 7.86 3.54 -9.05
C THR A 115 8.65 3.65 -7.76
N GLY A 116 9.88 4.16 -7.84
CA GLY A 116 10.71 4.40 -6.67
C GLY A 116 11.25 3.13 -6.04
N GLU A 117 11.43 3.20 -4.74
CA GLU A 117 12.04 2.16 -3.90
C GLU A 117 11.26 2.04 -2.60
N ALA A 118 11.21 0.83 -2.05
CA ALA A 118 10.55 0.56 -0.78
C ALA A 118 11.35 -0.45 0.05
N ILE A 119 11.16 -0.39 1.36
CA ILE A 119 11.50 -1.49 2.27
C ILE A 119 10.18 -2.04 2.79
N ILE A 120 9.89 -3.29 2.46
CA ILE A 120 8.73 -4.01 2.98
C ILE A 120 9.17 -4.69 4.26
N TYR A 121 8.65 -4.21 5.39
CA TYR A 121 8.96 -4.75 6.71
C TYR A 121 7.83 -5.67 7.16
N MET A 122 8.18 -6.87 7.55
CA MET A 122 7.25 -7.89 8.00
C MET A 122 7.68 -8.45 9.35
N GLN A 123 6.72 -8.80 10.20
CA GLN A 123 6.96 -9.47 11.47
C GLN A 123 5.98 -10.63 11.64
N GLU A 124 6.41 -11.64 12.36
CA GLU A 124 5.65 -12.88 12.53
C GLU A 124 4.39 -12.67 13.40
N TYR A 125 4.49 -11.82 14.44
CA TYR A 125 3.38 -11.51 15.35
C TYR A 125 3.22 -10.00 15.51
N ALA A 126 1.97 -9.57 15.66
CA ALA A 126 1.62 -8.17 15.95
C ALA A 126 1.58 -7.91 17.47
N GLU A 127 2.63 -8.30 18.18
CA GLU A 127 2.76 -8.25 19.64
C GLU A 127 4.08 -7.57 20.03
N ASP A 128 4.27 -7.29 21.32
CA ASP A 128 5.51 -6.71 21.85
C ASP A 128 6.74 -7.61 21.59
N ASN A 129 6.53 -8.94 21.52
CA ASN A 129 7.51 -9.87 21.00
C ASN A 129 7.15 -10.26 19.58
N PRO A 130 7.70 -9.59 18.57
CA PRO A 130 7.29 -9.76 17.18
C PRO A 130 7.72 -11.08 16.54
N GLY A 131 8.49 -11.92 17.23
CA GLY A 131 9.08 -13.12 16.65
C GLY A 131 10.14 -12.80 15.60
N ARG A 132 10.10 -13.49 14.47
CA ARG A 132 10.99 -13.22 13.35
C ARG A 132 10.56 -11.95 12.62
N CYS A 133 11.53 -11.11 12.28
CA CYS A 133 11.32 -9.91 11.50
C CYS A 133 12.11 -9.98 10.20
N PHE A 134 11.50 -9.51 9.12
CA PHE A 134 12.11 -9.48 7.79
C PHE A 134 12.00 -8.08 7.21
N ALA A 135 13.01 -7.67 6.47
CA ALA A 135 13.00 -6.43 5.70
C ALA A 135 13.46 -6.76 4.27
N VAL A 136 12.61 -6.49 3.30
CA VAL A 136 12.88 -6.73 1.89
C VAL A 136 13.02 -5.39 1.20
N TYR A 137 14.20 -5.12 0.62
CA TYR A 137 14.39 -3.98 -0.27
C TYR A 137 13.83 -4.34 -1.64
N ALA A 138 13.00 -3.46 -2.18
CA ALA A 138 12.38 -3.61 -3.48
C ALA A 138 12.39 -2.29 -4.26
N LYS A 139 12.47 -2.35 -5.56
CA LYS A 139 12.49 -1.21 -6.50
C LYS A 139 11.50 -1.43 -7.64
N ALA A 140 11.27 -0.39 -8.43
CA ALA A 140 10.35 -0.46 -9.57
C ALA A 140 10.62 -1.69 -10.47
N GLY A 141 9.56 -2.50 -10.67
CA GLY A 141 9.58 -3.77 -11.39
C GLY A 141 9.73 -5.00 -10.50
N ASP A 142 10.04 -4.85 -9.21
CA ASP A 142 10.11 -5.98 -8.29
C ASP A 142 8.71 -6.37 -7.80
N VAL A 143 8.54 -7.68 -7.58
CA VAL A 143 7.36 -8.28 -6.97
C VAL A 143 7.80 -9.03 -5.72
N VAL A 144 7.16 -8.76 -4.60
CA VAL A 144 7.43 -9.40 -3.30
C VAL A 144 6.17 -10.14 -2.87
N ILE A 145 6.35 -11.42 -2.50
CA ILE A 145 5.28 -12.34 -2.09
C ILE A 145 5.52 -12.78 -0.65
#